data_5a7ae05bb5f8dee2530aacc92e650edd
#
_entry.id   5a7ae05bb5f8dee2530aacc92e650edd
#
_cell.length_a   1.000
_cell.length_b   1.000
_cell.length_c   1.000
_cell.angle_alpha   90.00
_cell.angle_beta   90.00
_cell.angle_gamma   90.00
#
_symmetry.space_group_name_H-M   'P 1'
#
loop_
_entity.id
_entity.type
_entity.pdbx_description
1 polymer ?
#
loop_
_entity_poly.entity_id
_entity_poly.type
_entity_poly.pdbx_seq_one_letter_code
_entity_poly.pdbx_strand_id
1 'polypeptide(L)'
;MAEYIEAKHLRAVQGTMMTCTYCGFCKSVCPTYEGIGWDSSVARGRIILSYGLLKGDIPADESVLEHLYQCTTCKDCERRCPSGIEVVDVVERARRDLVASGKMLPKHARVVASVEAHGNPYGEAKRVQAALGLKTGGGELGYFVGCTAAYRNPSIAKATASILSKLGQDFSIVDEVCCGSVLQRIGVDEGKVKEIMERNVEAISNAGKEEVVFSCAGCYRMFKEEYPRHVKVDFKVKHISEFLAERDVKLSSFQKKLTYHDPCHLGRHCGVYEAPRKLLAKVPDAEFREMPRSKDTSRCCGGGGGVRSAYPDLSEKIAARRVEEAAFADVLVTTCPFCVNNLKLGGESCGSKVRIMDLVELLEPLIEG
;
A
#
# COMPACT_ATOMS: atom_id res chain seq x y z
N MET A 1 12.64 8.22 -34.10
CA MET A 1 13.08 6.79 -34.23
C MET A 1 12.49 6.03 -33.05
N ALA A 2 12.04 4.77 -33.26
CA ALA A 2 11.54 3.94 -32.17
C ALA A 2 12.69 3.66 -31.19
N GLU A 3 12.48 3.90 -29.89
CA GLU A 3 13.50 3.70 -28.87
C GLU A 3 13.30 2.35 -28.18
N TYR A 4 14.24 1.46 -28.38
CA TYR A 4 14.30 0.15 -27.72
C TYR A 4 15.13 0.26 -26.45
N ILE A 5 14.81 -0.53 -25.44
CA ILE A 5 15.49 -0.53 -24.13
C ILE A 5 16.31 -1.80 -23.93
N GLU A 6 17.32 -1.73 -23.06
CA GLU A 6 18.01 -2.91 -22.56
C GLU A 6 17.25 -3.48 -21.35
N ALA A 7 16.56 -4.60 -21.54
CA ALA A 7 15.69 -5.21 -20.53
C ALA A 7 16.47 -6.18 -19.61
N LYS A 8 17.31 -5.66 -18.70
CA LYS A 8 18.17 -6.45 -17.80
C LYS A 8 17.35 -7.15 -16.70
N HIS A 9 16.45 -6.40 -16.05
CA HIS A 9 15.65 -6.93 -14.93
C HIS A 9 14.58 -7.91 -15.42
N LEU A 10 13.95 -7.66 -16.56
CA LEU A 10 12.98 -8.58 -17.18
C LEU A 10 13.58 -9.92 -17.57
N ARG A 11 14.87 -9.98 -17.91
CA ARG A 11 15.56 -11.23 -18.27
C ARG A 11 15.49 -12.26 -17.14
N ALA A 12 15.55 -11.83 -15.88
CA ALA A 12 15.48 -12.72 -14.73
C ALA A 12 14.11 -13.42 -14.56
N VAL A 13 13.05 -12.86 -15.15
CA VAL A 13 11.67 -13.39 -15.07
C VAL A 13 11.13 -13.86 -16.43
N GLN A 14 11.99 -14.05 -17.42
CA GLN A 14 11.60 -14.53 -18.75
C GLN A 14 10.84 -15.86 -18.67
N GLY A 15 11.34 -16.83 -17.89
CA GLY A 15 10.67 -18.11 -17.69
C GLY A 15 9.25 -17.96 -17.15
N THR A 16 9.07 -17.11 -16.14
CA THR A 16 7.75 -16.80 -15.56
C THR A 16 6.79 -16.21 -16.61
N MET A 17 7.25 -15.28 -17.45
CA MET A 17 6.41 -14.71 -18.51
C MET A 17 5.95 -15.76 -19.53
N MET A 18 6.83 -16.70 -19.86
CA MET A 18 6.54 -17.79 -20.84
C MET A 18 5.51 -18.82 -20.34
N THR A 19 5.26 -18.91 -19.03
CA THR A 19 4.22 -19.80 -18.50
C THR A 19 2.80 -19.24 -18.67
N CYS A 20 2.64 -18.01 -19.19
CA CYS A 20 1.35 -17.39 -19.43
C CYS A 20 0.59 -18.12 -20.54
N THR A 21 -0.53 -18.76 -20.20
CA THR A 21 -1.40 -19.46 -21.16
C THR A 21 -2.41 -18.54 -21.84
N TYR A 22 -2.34 -17.25 -21.61
CA TYR A 22 -3.23 -16.22 -22.16
C TYR A 22 -4.73 -16.44 -21.88
N CYS A 23 -5.10 -17.22 -20.87
CA CYS A 23 -6.48 -17.62 -20.55
C CYS A 23 -7.43 -16.47 -20.18
N GLY A 24 -6.90 -15.32 -19.76
CA GLY A 24 -7.69 -14.12 -19.46
C GLY A 24 -8.37 -14.07 -18.08
N PHE A 25 -8.21 -15.08 -17.19
CA PHE A 25 -8.80 -15.05 -15.85
C PHE A 25 -8.43 -13.83 -15.02
N CYS A 26 -7.23 -13.29 -15.22
CA CYS A 26 -6.77 -12.05 -14.59
C CYS A 26 -7.60 -10.81 -14.97
N LYS A 27 -8.31 -10.84 -16.11
CA LYS A 27 -9.17 -9.75 -16.58
C LYS A 27 -10.37 -9.53 -15.66
N SER A 28 -10.98 -10.62 -15.18
CA SER A 28 -12.20 -10.58 -14.36
C SER A 28 -12.03 -9.92 -12.99
N VAL A 29 -10.79 -9.73 -12.54
CA VAL A 29 -10.47 -9.16 -11.21
C VAL A 29 -9.62 -7.90 -11.27
N CYS A 30 -9.16 -7.50 -12.47
CA CYS A 30 -8.27 -6.36 -12.61
C CYS A 30 -9.02 -5.03 -12.43
N PRO A 31 -8.72 -4.24 -11.39
CA PRO A 31 -9.43 -2.96 -11.18
C PRO A 31 -9.17 -1.95 -12.31
N THR A 32 -8.00 -2.03 -12.93
CA THR A 32 -7.66 -1.17 -14.08
C THR A 32 -8.54 -1.47 -15.29
N TYR A 33 -8.80 -2.77 -15.55
CA TYR A 33 -9.68 -3.17 -16.65
C TYR A 33 -11.09 -2.61 -16.48
N GLU A 34 -11.63 -2.69 -15.28
CA GLU A 34 -12.94 -2.14 -14.96
C GLU A 34 -13.00 -0.60 -15.14
N GLY A 35 -11.87 0.09 -14.97
CA GLY A 35 -11.77 1.54 -15.14
C GLY A 35 -11.57 2.01 -16.58
N ILE A 36 -10.87 1.20 -17.42
CA ILE A 36 -10.39 1.60 -18.76
C ILE A 36 -10.99 0.74 -19.89
N GLY A 37 -11.13 -0.57 -19.67
CA GLY A 37 -11.66 -1.51 -20.66
C GLY A 37 -10.63 -2.09 -21.66
N TRP A 38 -9.34 -1.77 -21.53
CA TRP A 38 -8.29 -2.24 -22.44
C TRP A 38 -7.60 -3.52 -21.97
N ASP A 39 -7.48 -4.51 -22.84
CA ASP A 39 -6.78 -5.78 -22.54
C ASP A 39 -5.28 -5.60 -22.30
N SER A 40 -4.65 -4.61 -22.91
CA SER A 40 -3.25 -4.22 -22.65
C SER A 40 -3.04 -3.71 -21.20
N SER A 41 -4.08 -3.19 -20.56
CA SER A 41 -4.03 -2.69 -19.18
C SER A 41 -4.37 -3.74 -18.12
N VAL A 42 -4.47 -5.03 -18.48
CA VAL A 42 -4.60 -6.13 -17.51
C VAL A 42 -3.31 -6.93 -17.39
N ALA A 43 -3.25 -7.85 -16.43
CA ALA A 43 -2.04 -8.67 -16.20
C ALA A 43 -1.56 -9.37 -17.47
N ARG A 44 -2.45 -10.04 -18.21
CA ARG A 44 -2.11 -10.71 -19.49
C ARG A 44 -1.45 -9.74 -20.47
N GLY A 45 -2.05 -8.59 -20.70
CA GLY A 45 -1.49 -7.59 -21.62
C GLY A 45 -0.15 -7.05 -21.14
N ARG A 46 -0.01 -6.78 -19.84
CA ARG A 46 1.26 -6.34 -19.24
C ARG A 46 2.36 -7.39 -19.37
N ILE A 47 2.06 -8.69 -19.24
CA ILE A 47 3.02 -9.77 -19.49
C ILE A 47 3.46 -9.76 -20.96
N ILE A 48 2.52 -9.64 -21.90
CA ILE A 48 2.83 -9.58 -23.34
C ILE A 48 3.72 -8.36 -23.66
N LEU A 49 3.36 -7.18 -23.15
CA LEU A 49 4.15 -5.96 -23.33
C LEU A 49 5.56 -6.10 -22.71
N SER A 50 5.66 -6.65 -21.50
CA SER A 50 6.96 -6.89 -20.86
C SER A 50 7.82 -7.88 -21.64
N TYR A 51 7.22 -8.94 -22.20
CA TYR A 51 7.93 -9.89 -23.04
C TYR A 51 8.38 -9.26 -24.37
N GLY A 52 7.52 -8.44 -25.00
CA GLY A 52 7.88 -7.69 -26.21
C GLY A 52 9.05 -6.71 -25.99
N LEU A 53 9.05 -6.01 -24.82
CA LEU A 53 10.19 -5.18 -24.43
C LEU A 53 11.46 -6.00 -24.24
N LEU A 54 11.38 -7.16 -23.58
CA LEU A 54 12.52 -8.06 -23.35
C LEU A 54 13.11 -8.56 -24.66
N LYS A 55 12.28 -8.87 -25.65
CA LYS A 55 12.73 -9.38 -26.96
C LYS A 55 13.19 -8.27 -27.91
N GLY A 56 12.90 -7.01 -27.60
CA GLY A 56 13.11 -5.90 -28.52
C GLY A 56 12.11 -5.91 -29.70
N ASP A 57 10.96 -6.56 -29.54
CA ASP A 57 9.93 -6.64 -30.59
C ASP A 57 9.05 -5.37 -30.62
N ILE A 58 8.99 -4.62 -29.51
CA ILE A 58 8.25 -3.37 -29.37
C ILE A 58 9.11 -2.27 -28.79
N PRO A 59 8.91 -1.00 -29.19
CA PRO A 59 9.59 0.13 -28.57
C PRO A 59 8.99 0.46 -27.19
N ALA A 60 9.79 1.14 -26.35
CA ALA A 60 9.34 1.69 -25.08
C ALA A 60 8.71 3.07 -25.28
N ASP A 61 7.56 3.12 -25.98
CA ASP A 61 6.81 4.34 -26.26
C ASP A 61 5.83 4.70 -25.11
N GLU A 62 5.16 5.83 -25.25
CA GLU A 62 4.20 6.35 -24.26
C GLU A 62 3.06 5.36 -23.99
N SER A 63 2.59 4.63 -25.02
CA SER A 63 1.50 3.66 -24.89
C SER A 63 1.93 2.47 -24.01
N VAL A 64 3.13 1.94 -24.22
CA VAL A 64 3.68 0.86 -23.40
C VAL A 64 3.89 1.32 -21.95
N LEU A 65 4.41 2.53 -21.75
CA LEU A 65 4.57 3.11 -20.41
C LEU A 65 3.21 3.24 -19.72
N GLU A 66 2.23 3.81 -20.41
CA GLU A 66 0.88 3.98 -19.87
C GLU A 66 0.31 2.68 -19.34
N HIS A 67 0.28 1.62 -20.15
CA HIS A 67 -0.28 0.33 -19.75
C HIS A 67 0.47 -0.32 -18.58
N LEU A 68 1.80 -0.23 -18.55
CA LEU A 68 2.61 -0.77 -17.47
C LEU A 68 2.44 0.03 -16.16
N TYR A 69 2.38 1.37 -16.23
CA TYR A 69 2.24 2.21 -15.04
C TYR A 69 0.80 2.32 -14.49
N GLN A 70 -0.22 1.91 -15.24
CA GLN A 70 -1.60 1.80 -14.74
C GLN A 70 -1.81 0.60 -13.81
N CYS A 71 -0.81 -0.27 -13.59
CA CYS A 71 -0.91 -1.36 -12.62
C CYS A 71 -0.84 -0.85 -11.17
N THR A 72 -1.87 -1.14 -10.38
CA THR A 72 -1.91 -0.81 -8.94
C THR A 72 -1.07 -1.73 -8.06
N THR A 73 -0.42 -2.75 -8.60
CA THR A 73 0.40 -3.76 -7.90
C THR A 73 -0.35 -4.48 -6.77
N CYS A 74 -1.65 -4.73 -6.94
CA CYS A 74 -2.52 -5.25 -5.88
C CYS A 74 -2.54 -6.77 -5.73
N LYS A 75 -1.90 -7.55 -6.62
CA LYS A 75 -1.82 -9.03 -6.64
C LYS A 75 -3.15 -9.78 -6.85
N ASP A 76 -4.28 -9.14 -7.15
CA ASP A 76 -5.54 -9.87 -7.33
C ASP A 76 -5.51 -10.81 -8.56
N CYS A 77 -4.80 -10.40 -9.61
CA CYS A 77 -4.55 -11.23 -10.79
C CYS A 77 -3.69 -12.47 -10.51
N GLU A 78 -2.72 -12.38 -9.59
CA GLU A 78 -1.85 -13.50 -9.20
C GLU A 78 -2.65 -14.59 -8.51
N ARG A 79 -3.54 -14.21 -7.60
CA ARG A 79 -4.45 -15.12 -6.91
C ARG A 79 -5.35 -15.92 -7.87
N ARG A 80 -5.72 -15.33 -9.00
CA ARG A 80 -6.59 -15.96 -10.03
C ARG A 80 -5.81 -16.69 -11.10
N CYS A 81 -4.49 -16.56 -11.13
CA CYS A 81 -3.68 -17.13 -12.18
C CYS A 81 -3.49 -18.65 -12.00
N PRO A 82 -3.99 -19.50 -12.91
CA PRO A 82 -3.80 -20.95 -12.79
C PRO A 82 -2.33 -21.37 -13.01
N SER A 83 -1.54 -20.52 -13.68
CA SER A 83 -0.09 -20.74 -13.90
C SER A 83 0.79 -20.15 -12.80
N GLY A 84 0.21 -19.55 -11.74
CA GLY A 84 0.97 -19.00 -10.61
C GLY A 84 1.92 -17.84 -10.95
N ILE A 85 1.63 -17.05 -11.98
CA ILE A 85 2.51 -15.96 -12.43
C ILE A 85 2.54 -14.85 -11.40
N GLU A 86 3.74 -14.47 -10.95
CA GLU A 86 3.99 -13.30 -10.11
C GLU A 86 3.99 -12.02 -10.96
N VAL A 87 2.81 -11.57 -11.34
CA VAL A 87 2.59 -10.45 -12.28
C VAL A 87 3.18 -9.15 -11.76
N VAL A 88 3.12 -8.92 -10.44
CA VAL A 88 3.65 -7.69 -9.82
C VAL A 88 5.16 -7.64 -9.95
N ASP A 89 5.86 -8.75 -9.75
CA ASP A 89 7.32 -8.80 -9.96
C ASP A 89 7.70 -8.49 -11.40
N VAL A 90 7.00 -9.09 -12.38
CA VAL A 90 7.22 -8.77 -13.80
C VAL A 90 7.00 -7.29 -14.10
N VAL A 91 5.91 -6.71 -13.61
CA VAL A 91 5.58 -5.29 -13.85
C VAL A 91 6.61 -4.36 -13.21
N GLU A 92 7.06 -4.65 -11.98
CA GLU A 92 8.05 -3.83 -11.29
C GLU A 92 9.42 -3.90 -11.97
N ARG A 93 9.83 -5.08 -12.46
CA ARG A 93 11.05 -5.24 -13.27
C ARG A 93 10.97 -4.51 -14.60
N ALA A 94 9.82 -4.58 -15.30
CA ALA A 94 9.60 -3.80 -16.52
C ALA A 94 9.74 -2.29 -16.26
N ARG A 95 9.13 -1.78 -15.19
CA ARG A 95 9.26 -0.38 -14.79
C ARG A 95 10.68 -0.01 -14.46
N ARG A 96 11.45 -0.92 -13.84
CA ARG A 96 12.86 -0.70 -13.50
C ARG A 96 13.73 -0.60 -14.75
N ASP A 97 13.53 -1.47 -15.74
CA ASP A 97 14.20 -1.39 -17.02
C ASP A 97 13.85 -0.09 -17.79
N LEU A 98 12.58 0.33 -17.75
CA LEU A 98 12.15 1.60 -18.34
C LEU A 98 12.84 2.79 -17.67
N VAL A 99 12.88 2.82 -16.33
CA VAL A 99 13.55 3.90 -15.58
C VAL A 99 15.05 3.92 -15.84
N ALA A 100 15.71 2.76 -15.86
CA ALA A 100 17.14 2.63 -16.18
C ALA A 100 17.46 3.15 -17.59
N SER A 101 16.48 3.10 -18.50
CA SER A 101 16.59 3.63 -19.88
C SER A 101 16.11 5.09 -20.01
N GLY A 102 15.95 5.82 -18.89
CA GLY A 102 15.52 7.22 -18.90
C GLY A 102 14.02 7.43 -19.12
N LYS A 103 13.20 6.38 -19.08
CA LYS A 103 11.77 6.39 -19.39
C LYS A 103 10.91 6.44 -18.10
N MET A 104 11.09 7.45 -17.27
CA MET A 104 10.26 7.67 -16.09
C MET A 104 9.12 8.67 -16.40
N LEU A 105 7.91 8.38 -15.90
CA LEU A 105 6.80 9.35 -16.01
C LEU A 105 7.14 10.65 -15.25
N PRO A 106 6.87 11.86 -15.81
CA PRO A 106 7.20 13.13 -15.16
C PRO A 106 6.63 13.29 -13.74
N LYS A 107 5.41 12.78 -13.51
CA LYS A 107 4.80 12.80 -12.17
C LYS A 107 5.53 11.86 -11.18
N HIS A 108 6.06 10.74 -11.65
CA HIS A 108 6.87 9.84 -10.83
C HIS A 108 8.26 10.44 -10.54
N ALA A 109 8.87 11.10 -11.50
CA ALA A 109 10.14 11.82 -11.28
C ALA A 109 10.02 12.86 -10.17
N ARG A 110 8.89 13.59 -10.08
CA ARG A 110 8.63 14.52 -8.97
C ARG A 110 8.54 13.80 -7.61
N VAL A 111 7.95 12.61 -7.57
CA VAL A 111 7.90 11.79 -6.33
C VAL A 111 9.30 11.40 -5.90
N VAL A 112 10.16 10.96 -6.85
CA VAL A 112 11.56 10.59 -6.57
C VAL A 112 12.32 11.80 -6.03
N ALA A 113 12.29 12.93 -6.73
CA ALA A 113 12.95 14.16 -6.30
C ALA A 113 12.48 14.63 -4.92
N SER A 114 11.18 14.49 -4.61
CA SER A 114 10.61 14.82 -3.31
C SER A 114 11.17 13.92 -2.19
N VAL A 115 11.27 12.61 -2.44
CA VAL A 115 11.85 11.68 -1.45
C VAL A 115 13.34 11.95 -1.25
N GLU A 116 14.10 12.21 -2.31
CA GLU A 116 15.52 12.53 -2.22
C GLU A 116 15.77 13.83 -1.43
N ALA A 117 14.98 14.87 -1.68
CA ALA A 117 15.16 16.18 -1.03
C ALA A 117 14.60 16.25 0.40
N HIS A 118 13.48 15.58 0.67
CA HIS A 118 12.71 15.77 1.92
C HIS A 118 12.52 14.47 2.73
N GLY A 119 12.96 13.33 2.25
CA GLY A 119 12.72 12.02 2.88
C GLY A 119 11.26 11.57 2.83
N ASN A 120 10.40 12.22 2.04
CA ASN A 120 8.99 11.87 1.87
C ASN A 120 8.45 12.25 0.48
N PRO A 121 7.40 11.55 -0.03
CA PRO A 121 6.87 11.79 -1.37
C PRO A 121 5.99 13.04 -1.50
N TYR A 122 5.79 13.80 -0.42
CA TYR A 122 4.85 14.93 -0.35
C TYR A 122 5.53 16.30 -0.36
N GLY A 123 6.86 16.34 -0.32
CA GLY A 123 7.62 17.59 -0.29
C GLY A 123 7.55 18.33 1.05
N GLU A 124 7.18 17.63 2.12
CA GLU A 124 7.07 18.23 3.45
C GLU A 124 8.45 18.40 4.10
N ALA A 125 8.79 19.63 4.48
CA ALA A 125 10.10 19.93 5.05
C ALA A 125 10.26 19.48 6.51
N LYS A 126 9.16 19.39 7.27
CA LYS A 126 9.19 18.95 8.67
C LYS A 126 9.32 17.44 8.76
N ARG A 127 10.19 16.96 9.65
CA ARG A 127 10.24 15.53 10.03
C ARG A 127 8.92 15.09 10.68
N VAL A 128 8.62 13.79 10.61
CA VAL A 128 7.36 13.20 11.09
C VAL A 128 7.04 13.60 12.54
N GLN A 129 8.02 13.50 13.45
CA GLN A 129 7.84 13.86 14.86
C GLN A 129 7.44 15.33 15.03
N ALA A 130 8.14 16.24 14.33
CA ALA A 130 7.88 17.66 14.39
C ALA A 130 6.54 18.05 13.72
N ALA A 131 6.12 17.32 12.69
CA ALA A 131 4.85 17.54 12.00
C ALA A 131 3.65 17.18 12.89
N LEU A 132 3.79 16.16 13.73
CA LEU A 132 2.72 15.67 14.59
C LEU A 132 2.67 16.34 15.97
N GLY A 133 3.78 16.93 16.42
CA GLY A 133 3.90 17.50 17.77
C GLY A 133 3.78 16.46 18.89
N LEU A 134 4.03 15.18 18.58
CA LEU A 134 3.99 14.09 19.54
C LEU A 134 5.33 13.99 20.27
N LYS A 135 5.26 13.73 21.59
CA LYS A 135 6.46 13.47 22.39
C LYS A 135 7.04 12.11 22.02
N THR A 136 8.36 12.05 21.93
CA THR A 136 9.10 10.79 21.80
C THR A 136 9.39 10.27 23.21
N GLY A 137 8.91 9.09 23.54
CA GLY A 137 9.25 8.35 24.77
C GLY A 137 10.53 7.53 24.60
N GLY A 138 10.89 6.77 25.63
CA GLY A 138 12.13 5.96 25.70
C GLY A 138 11.98 4.46 25.45
N GLY A 139 10.79 3.89 25.49
CA GLY A 139 10.56 2.45 25.52
C GLY A 139 11.09 1.64 24.32
N GLU A 140 11.11 0.31 24.48
CA GLU A 140 11.56 -0.64 23.45
C GLU A 140 10.62 -0.74 22.24
N LEU A 141 9.38 -0.23 22.37
CA LEU A 141 8.40 -0.18 21.29
C LEU A 141 8.66 1.04 20.40
N GLY A 142 8.87 0.81 19.11
CA GLY A 142 8.92 1.84 18.08
C GLY A 142 7.57 2.02 17.39
N TYR A 143 7.19 3.26 17.09
CA TYR A 143 6.07 3.54 16.19
C TYR A 143 6.60 4.18 14.90
N PHE A 144 6.55 3.42 13.81
CA PHE A 144 6.80 3.90 12.46
C PHE A 144 5.50 4.43 11.88
N VAL A 145 5.34 5.75 11.86
CA VAL A 145 4.10 6.44 11.48
C VAL A 145 3.79 6.27 9.99
N GLY A 146 4.79 6.44 9.15
CA GLY A 146 4.66 6.49 7.70
C GLY A 146 4.20 7.85 7.18
N CYS A 147 4.78 8.27 6.06
CA CYS A 147 4.59 9.60 5.48
C CYS A 147 3.12 9.96 5.20
N THR A 148 2.27 9.01 4.80
CA THR A 148 0.85 9.28 4.50
C THR A 148 0.05 9.58 5.77
N ALA A 149 0.28 8.83 6.85
CA ALA A 149 -0.34 9.11 8.15
C ALA A 149 0.16 10.44 8.70
N ALA A 150 1.47 10.71 8.60
CA ALA A 150 2.03 11.95 9.15
C ALA A 150 1.52 13.21 8.46
N TYR A 151 1.50 13.21 7.13
CA TYR A 151 1.32 14.45 6.36
C TYR A 151 -0.04 14.60 5.67
N ARG A 152 -0.82 13.53 5.56
CA ARG A 152 -2.13 13.55 4.90
C ARG A 152 -3.28 13.10 5.79
N ASN A 153 -3.00 12.27 6.80
CA ASN A 153 -3.98 11.79 7.77
C ASN A 153 -3.43 11.85 9.20
N PRO A 154 -3.07 13.02 9.73
CA PRO A 154 -2.49 13.15 11.07
C PRO A 154 -3.41 12.62 12.19
N SER A 155 -4.72 12.54 11.96
CA SER A 155 -5.68 11.90 12.85
C SER A 155 -5.36 10.43 13.10
N ILE A 156 -4.94 9.67 12.07
CA ILE A 156 -4.56 8.26 12.19
C ILE A 156 -3.30 8.12 13.07
N ALA A 157 -2.29 8.95 12.83
CA ALA A 157 -1.06 8.95 13.62
C ALA A 157 -1.33 9.28 15.09
N LYS A 158 -2.15 10.31 15.35
CA LYS A 158 -2.54 10.73 16.71
C LYS A 158 -3.40 9.69 17.41
N ALA A 159 -4.37 9.09 16.71
CA ALA A 159 -5.20 8.01 17.25
C ALA A 159 -4.35 6.79 17.62
N THR A 160 -3.39 6.40 16.75
CA THR A 160 -2.47 5.31 17.07
C THR A 160 -1.65 5.59 18.32
N ALA A 161 -1.05 6.78 18.42
CA ALA A 161 -0.27 7.18 19.59
C ALA A 161 -1.13 7.24 20.87
N SER A 162 -2.36 7.77 20.78
CA SER A 162 -3.31 7.80 21.89
C SER A 162 -3.67 6.39 22.37
N ILE A 163 -3.96 5.48 21.44
CA ILE A 163 -4.24 4.08 21.77
C ILE A 163 -3.05 3.42 22.49
N LEU A 164 -1.84 3.57 21.97
CA LEU A 164 -0.64 3.03 22.61
C LEU A 164 -0.49 3.58 24.04
N SER A 165 -0.72 4.87 24.23
CA SER A 165 -0.67 5.50 25.57
C SER A 165 -1.77 4.99 26.49
N LYS A 166 -3.03 4.88 26.03
CA LYS A 166 -4.15 4.32 26.80
C LYS A 166 -3.90 2.87 27.24
N LEU A 167 -3.17 2.11 26.44
CA LEU A 167 -2.75 0.74 26.75
C LEU A 167 -1.49 0.66 27.63
N GLY A 168 -1.01 1.79 28.16
CA GLY A 168 0.16 1.85 29.04
C GLY A 168 1.48 1.48 28.33
N GLN A 169 1.54 1.56 27.00
CA GLN A 169 2.76 1.24 26.26
C GLN A 169 3.75 2.41 26.33
N ASP A 170 4.97 2.13 26.75
CA ASP A 170 6.08 3.06 26.59
C ASP A 170 6.64 2.91 25.17
N PHE A 171 6.43 3.90 24.33
CA PHE A 171 6.84 3.91 22.91
C PHE A 171 7.49 5.21 22.51
N SER A 172 8.27 5.15 21.44
CA SER A 172 8.74 6.36 20.76
C SER A 172 8.45 6.34 19.27
N ILE A 173 8.30 7.53 18.70
CA ILE A 173 8.20 7.69 17.24
C ILE A 173 9.60 7.53 16.65
N VAL A 174 9.72 6.65 15.66
CA VAL A 174 10.97 6.42 14.93
C VAL A 174 11.38 7.66 14.14
N ASP A 175 12.68 7.97 14.08
CA ASP A 175 13.21 9.02 13.21
C ASP A 175 13.27 8.52 11.74
N GLU A 176 12.12 8.36 11.16
CA GLU A 176 11.90 7.72 9.89
C GLU A 176 12.08 8.65 8.69
N VAL A 177 12.39 8.04 7.56
CA VAL A 177 12.14 8.58 6.22
C VAL A 177 11.13 7.69 5.49
N CYS A 178 10.75 8.06 4.27
CA CYS A 178 9.88 7.22 3.44
C CYS A 178 10.33 5.76 3.49
N CYS A 179 9.40 4.81 3.64
CA CYS A 179 9.71 3.38 3.66
C CYS A 179 10.20 2.81 2.31
N GLY A 180 10.27 3.62 1.25
CA GLY A 180 10.68 3.18 -0.08
C GLY A 180 9.59 2.52 -0.93
N SER A 181 8.42 2.22 -0.37
CA SER A 181 7.36 1.47 -1.08
C SER A 181 6.98 2.10 -2.42
N VAL A 182 6.77 3.40 -2.50
CA VAL A 182 6.42 4.07 -3.75
C VAL A 182 7.55 4.00 -4.76
N LEU A 183 8.80 4.18 -4.33
CA LEU A 183 9.98 4.16 -5.20
C LEU A 183 10.17 2.80 -5.85
N GLN A 184 10.11 1.72 -5.07
CA GLN A 184 10.16 0.36 -5.60
C GLN A 184 9.06 0.11 -6.64
N ARG A 185 7.81 0.53 -6.35
CA ARG A 185 6.66 0.32 -7.22
C ARG A 185 6.74 1.07 -8.55
N ILE A 186 7.39 2.23 -8.58
CA ILE A 186 7.54 3.03 -9.80
C ILE A 186 8.83 2.73 -10.57
N GLY A 187 9.64 1.76 -10.10
CA GLY A 187 10.79 1.24 -10.81
C GLY A 187 12.10 1.99 -10.53
N VAL A 188 12.23 2.66 -9.39
CA VAL A 188 13.50 3.25 -8.96
C VAL A 188 14.55 2.15 -8.73
N ASP A 189 15.80 2.48 -9.00
CA ASP A 189 16.95 1.60 -8.81
C ASP A 189 16.98 0.94 -7.43
N GLU A 190 17.33 -0.35 -7.39
CA GLU A 190 17.35 -1.14 -6.15
C GLU A 190 18.36 -0.62 -5.14
N GLY A 191 19.51 -0.10 -5.59
CA GLY A 191 20.52 0.47 -4.71
C GLY A 191 20.00 1.67 -3.96
N LYS A 192 19.33 2.60 -4.67
CA LYS A 192 18.70 3.77 -4.03
C LYS A 192 17.59 3.39 -3.04
N VAL A 193 16.78 2.38 -3.36
CA VAL A 193 15.74 1.89 -2.43
C VAL A 193 16.39 1.22 -1.23
N LYS A 194 17.48 0.48 -1.42
CA LYS A 194 18.23 -0.17 -0.34
C LYS A 194 18.86 0.85 0.62
N GLU A 195 19.44 1.95 0.13
CA GLU A 195 19.95 3.04 0.98
C GLU A 195 18.88 3.59 1.93
N ILE A 196 17.64 3.72 1.45
CA ILE A 196 16.50 4.12 2.29
C ILE A 196 16.16 3.06 3.34
N MET A 197 16.22 1.77 2.95
CA MET A 197 15.99 0.66 3.88
C MET A 197 17.04 0.63 4.97
N GLU A 198 18.32 0.75 4.62
CA GLU A 198 19.46 0.81 5.55
C GLU A 198 19.31 1.95 6.55
N ARG A 199 18.99 3.15 6.07
CA ARG A 199 18.77 4.33 6.93
C ARG A 199 17.64 4.13 7.94
N ASN A 200 16.50 3.55 7.52
CA ASN A 200 15.38 3.31 8.43
C ASN A 200 15.71 2.21 9.46
N VAL A 201 16.38 1.14 9.04
CA VAL A 201 16.81 0.06 9.96
C VAL A 201 17.82 0.60 10.96
N GLU A 202 18.80 1.38 10.52
CA GLU A 202 19.79 2.01 11.40
C GLU A 202 19.13 2.94 12.42
N ALA A 203 18.18 3.78 12.01
CA ALA A 203 17.44 4.67 12.91
C ALA A 203 16.67 3.88 13.99
N ILE A 204 16.05 2.76 13.62
CA ILE A 204 15.30 1.89 14.53
C ILE A 204 16.27 1.19 15.52
N SER A 205 17.35 0.60 14.99
CA SER A 205 18.34 -0.12 15.78
C SER A 205 19.09 0.79 16.76
N ASN A 206 19.52 1.98 16.30
CA ASN A 206 20.19 2.97 17.15
C ASN A 206 19.28 3.50 18.27
N ALA A 207 17.95 3.50 18.04
CA ALA A 207 16.96 3.84 19.05
C ALA A 207 16.65 2.66 20.01
N GLY A 208 17.31 1.49 19.87
CA GLY A 208 17.13 0.32 20.73
C GLY A 208 15.74 -0.29 20.67
N LYS A 209 15.08 -0.29 19.50
CA LYS A 209 13.72 -0.82 19.37
C LYS A 209 13.73 -2.31 19.08
N GLU A 210 13.05 -3.08 19.94
CA GLU A 210 12.89 -4.53 19.78
C GLU A 210 11.64 -4.91 18.99
N GLU A 211 10.60 -4.07 19.04
CA GLU A 211 9.37 -4.22 18.27
C GLU A 211 8.97 -2.89 17.64
N VAL A 212 8.52 -2.92 16.39
CA VAL A 212 8.05 -1.73 15.66
C VAL A 212 6.64 -1.95 15.17
N VAL A 213 5.75 -0.99 15.49
CA VAL A 213 4.35 -0.99 15.09
C VAL A 213 4.14 -0.03 13.93
N PHE A 214 3.33 -0.44 12.97
CA PHE A 214 3.01 0.30 11.75
C PHE A 214 1.52 0.54 11.63
N SER A 215 1.09 1.77 11.36
CA SER A 215 -0.31 2.09 11.01
C SER A 215 -0.57 2.06 9.49
N CYS A 216 0.46 1.90 8.67
CA CYS A 216 0.35 1.87 7.22
C CYS A 216 0.65 0.47 6.65
N ALA A 217 -0.32 -0.14 5.96
CA ALA A 217 -0.15 -1.43 5.30
C ALA A 217 1.01 -1.45 4.28
N GLY A 218 1.28 -0.33 3.60
CA GLY A 218 2.39 -0.21 2.66
C GLY A 218 3.75 -0.22 3.35
N CYS A 219 3.90 0.52 4.45
CA CYS A 219 5.13 0.53 5.25
C CYS A 219 5.36 -0.84 5.92
N TYR A 220 4.33 -1.40 6.55
CA TYR A 220 4.38 -2.73 7.14
C TYR A 220 4.86 -3.79 6.14
N ARG A 221 4.26 -3.81 4.92
CA ARG A 221 4.68 -4.73 3.87
C ARG A 221 6.16 -4.58 3.50
N MET A 222 6.66 -3.35 3.40
CA MET A 222 8.07 -3.11 3.11
C MET A 222 8.96 -3.77 4.16
N PHE A 223 8.72 -3.50 5.44
CA PHE A 223 9.53 -4.04 6.53
C PHE A 223 9.38 -5.55 6.73
N LYS A 224 8.19 -6.10 6.45
CA LYS A 224 7.92 -7.53 6.62
C LYS A 224 8.45 -8.38 5.46
N GLU A 225 8.25 -7.91 4.21
CA GLU A 225 8.47 -8.73 3.01
C GLU A 225 9.70 -8.30 2.19
N GLU A 226 9.97 -6.99 2.11
CA GLU A 226 11.00 -6.49 1.20
C GLU A 226 12.34 -6.23 1.92
N TYR A 227 12.33 -5.53 3.06
CA TYR A 227 13.55 -5.22 3.80
C TYR A 227 14.41 -6.45 4.10
N PRO A 228 13.86 -7.60 4.59
CA PRO A 228 14.65 -8.79 4.90
C PRO A 228 15.39 -9.40 3.70
N ARG A 229 15.00 -9.05 2.48
CA ARG A 229 15.66 -9.51 1.25
C ARG A 229 16.92 -8.72 0.92
N HIS A 230 17.05 -7.51 1.48
CA HIS A 230 18.11 -6.56 1.13
C HIS A 230 18.96 -6.12 2.31
N VAL A 231 18.40 -6.11 3.53
CA VAL A 231 19.03 -5.63 4.75
C VAL A 231 18.66 -6.53 5.93
N LYS A 232 19.51 -6.57 6.96
CA LYS A 232 19.22 -7.32 8.18
C LYS A 232 18.22 -6.54 9.04
N VAL A 233 17.13 -7.18 9.42
CA VAL A 233 16.08 -6.61 10.29
C VAL A 233 16.07 -7.42 11.59
N ASP A 234 16.57 -6.85 12.69
CA ASP A 234 16.76 -7.55 13.98
C ASP A 234 15.65 -7.22 15.00
N PHE A 235 14.58 -6.56 14.59
CA PHE A 235 13.43 -6.21 15.40
C PHE A 235 12.13 -6.85 14.87
N LYS A 236 11.15 -7.01 15.77
CA LYS A 236 9.83 -7.52 15.38
C LYS A 236 9.03 -6.45 14.65
N VAL A 237 8.30 -6.88 13.62
CA VAL A 237 7.48 -6.00 12.77
C VAL A 237 6.01 -6.38 12.92
N LYS A 238 5.16 -5.47 13.39
CA LYS A 238 3.72 -5.68 13.53
C LYS A 238 2.90 -4.54 12.92
N HIS A 239 1.84 -4.91 12.21
CA HIS A 239 0.81 -3.93 11.91
C HIS A 239 0.00 -3.60 13.17
N ILE A 240 -0.46 -2.35 13.33
CA ILE A 240 -1.21 -1.93 14.54
C ILE A 240 -2.43 -2.82 14.81
N SER A 241 -3.09 -3.34 13.78
CA SER A 241 -4.21 -4.26 13.97
C SER A 241 -3.79 -5.60 14.57
N GLU A 242 -2.61 -6.13 14.25
CA GLU A 242 -2.07 -7.35 14.87
C GLU A 242 -1.70 -7.08 16.32
N PHE A 243 -1.00 -5.96 16.56
CA PHE A 243 -0.60 -5.53 17.88
C PHE A 243 -1.78 -5.40 18.84
N LEU A 244 -2.90 -4.81 18.38
CA LEU A 244 -4.12 -4.63 19.17
C LEU A 244 -4.91 -5.94 19.33
N ALA A 245 -4.96 -6.78 18.29
CA ALA A 245 -5.72 -8.04 18.32
C ALA A 245 -5.14 -9.09 19.29
N GLU A 246 -3.87 -8.94 19.70
CA GLU A 246 -3.19 -9.77 20.70
C GLU A 246 -3.45 -9.30 22.14
N ARG A 247 -4.13 -8.17 22.32
CA ARG A 247 -4.38 -7.54 23.62
C ARG A 247 -5.84 -7.59 24.01
N ASP A 248 -6.08 -7.56 25.31
CA ASP A 248 -7.44 -7.40 25.80
C ASP A 248 -7.82 -5.91 25.80
N VAL A 249 -8.47 -5.49 24.71
CA VAL A 249 -8.93 -4.12 24.53
C VAL A 249 -10.43 -4.07 24.85
N LYS A 250 -10.79 -3.34 25.90
CA LYS A 250 -12.19 -3.08 26.24
C LYS A 250 -12.70 -1.89 25.42
N LEU A 251 -13.87 -2.06 24.82
CA LEU A 251 -14.45 -1.07 23.92
C LEU A 251 -15.87 -0.69 24.38
N SER A 252 -16.18 0.58 24.32
CA SER A 252 -17.54 1.08 24.52
C SER A 252 -18.42 0.86 23.28
N SER A 253 -19.73 1.01 23.44
CA SER A 253 -20.76 0.77 22.42
C SER A 253 -20.62 1.72 21.21
N PHE A 254 -20.87 1.16 20.00
CA PHE A 254 -20.93 1.94 18.77
C PHE A 254 -22.04 1.42 17.83
N GLN A 255 -23.24 1.98 17.95
CA GLN A 255 -24.46 1.53 17.26
C GLN A 255 -24.48 1.96 15.79
N LYS A 256 -23.64 1.33 14.95
CA LYS A 256 -23.53 1.59 13.50
C LYS A 256 -23.29 0.31 12.71
N LYS A 257 -23.67 0.34 11.43
CA LYS A 257 -23.35 -0.70 10.47
C LYS A 257 -21.92 -0.50 9.95
N LEU A 258 -21.06 -1.47 10.25
CA LEU A 258 -19.66 -1.46 9.86
C LEU A 258 -19.40 -2.44 8.72
N THR A 259 -18.53 -2.06 7.82
CA THR A 259 -17.91 -2.98 6.85
C THR A 259 -16.41 -2.71 6.76
N TYR A 260 -15.66 -3.65 6.15
CA TYR A 260 -14.21 -3.57 6.11
C TYR A 260 -13.64 -3.69 4.70
N HIS A 261 -12.78 -2.75 4.33
CA HIS A 261 -11.95 -2.82 3.13
C HIS A 261 -10.58 -3.41 3.49
N ASP A 262 -10.25 -4.57 2.94
CA ASP A 262 -8.92 -5.18 3.09
C ASP A 262 -7.89 -4.45 2.22
N PRO A 263 -6.89 -3.75 2.81
CA PRO A 263 -5.79 -3.21 2.03
C PRO A 263 -4.99 -4.33 1.38
N CYS A 264 -4.73 -4.24 0.08
CA CYS A 264 -4.03 -5.30 -0.64
C CYS A 264 -2.65 -5.61 -0.05
N HIS A 265 -1.92 -4.58 0.42
CA HIS A 265 -0.61 -4.77 1.03
C HIS A 265 -0.66 -5.46 2.39
N LEU A 266 -1.72 -5.28 3.18
CA LEU A 266 -1.90 -6.00 4.45
C LEU A 266 -2.40 -7.43 4.21
N GLY A 267 -3.47 -7.57 3.41
CA GLY A 267 -4.08 -8.87 3.11
C GLY A 267 -3.28 -9.69 2.11
N ARG A 268 -3.41 -9.44 0.81
CA ARG A 268 -2.82 -10.29 -0.25
C ARG A 268 -1.30 -10.39 -0.24
N HIS A 269 -0.61 -9.32 0.17
CA HIS A 269 0.86 -9.34 0.22
C HIS A 269 1.40 -9.93 1.52
N CYS A 270 0.72 -9.73 2.68
CA CYS A 270 1.25 -10.12 4.00
C CYS A 270 0.39 -11.14 4.75
N GLY A 271 -0.76 -11.57 4.20
CA GLY A 271 -1.61 -12.60 4.80
C GLY A 271 -2.42 -12.16 6.03
N VAL A 272 -2.45 -10.87 6.38
CA VAL A 272 -3.15 -10.37 7.57
C VAL A 272 -4.59 -10.03 7.24
N TYR A 273 -5.51 -10.91 7.59
CA TYR A 273 -6.96 -10.75 7.37
C TYR A 273 -7.78 -10.74 8.64
N GLU A 274 -7.39 -11.56 9.63
CA GLU A 274 -8.23 -11.82 10.80
C GLU A 274 -8.06 -10.78 11.91
N ALA A 275 -6.88 -10.18 12.05
CA ALA A 275 -6.61 -9.22 13.11
C ALA A 275 -7.56 -8.00 13.10
N PRO A 276 -7.80 -7.32 11.96
CA PRO A 276 -8.80 -6.26 11.90
C PRO A 276 -10.23 -6.73 12.24
N ARG A 277 -10.59 -7.93 11.79
CA ARG A 277 -11.93 -8.53 12.01
C ARG A 277 -12.18 -8.85 13.47
N LYS A 278 -11.17 -9.42 14.17
CA LYS A 278 -11.24 -9.66 15.61
C LYS A 278 -11.52 -8.37 16.39
N LEU A 279 -10.90 -7.28 15.98
CA LEU A 279 -11.11 -5.98 16.64
C LEU A 279 -12.51 -5.40 16.34
N LEU A 280 -12.96 -5.47 15.09
CA LEU A 280 -14.29 -5.01 14.71
C LEU A 280 -15.41 -5.83 15.37
N ALA A 281 -15.21 -7.14 15.52
CA ALA A 281 -16.15 -8.01 16.20
C ALA A 281 -16.24 -7.77 17.72
N LYS A 282 -15.22 -7.13 18.33
CA LYS A 282 -15.25 -6.74 19.76
C LYS A 282 -16.00 -5.44 20.02
N VAL A 283 -16.38 -4.66 18.99
CA VAL A 283 -17.09 -3.39 19.17
C VAL A 283 -18.55 -3.68 19.57
N PRO A 284 -18.99 -3.35 20.81
CA PRO A 284 -20.34 -3.66 21.23
C PRO A 284 -21.38 -2.88 20.42
N ASP A 285 -22.53 -3.53 20.16
CA ASP A 285 -23.68 -2.99 19.43
C ASP A 285 -23.40 -2.58 17.96
N ALA A 286 -22.20 -2.84 17.45
CA ALA A 286 -21.90 -2.64 16.03
C ALA A 286 -22.38 -3.84 15.19
N GLU A 287 -23.06 -3.55 14.08
CA GLU A 287 -23.43 -4.56 13.08
C GLU A 287 -22.31 -4.68 12.05
N PHE A 288 -21.38 -5.64 12.25
CA PHE A 288 -20.31 -5.89 11.27
C PHE A 288 -20.78 -6.82 10.16
N ARG A 289 -20.68 -6.37 8.91
CA ARG A 289 -20.97 -7.16 7.72
C ARG A 289 -19.84 -7.04 6.70
N GLU A 290 -19.40 -8.18 6.19
CA GLU A 290 -18.37 -8.24 5.12
C GLU A 290 -18.86 -7.59 3.82
N MET A 291 -17.92 -6.99 3.10
CA MET A 291 -18.15 -6.58 1.72
C MET A 291 -18.36 -7.79 0.80
N PRO A 292 -19.06 -7.64 -0.34
CA PRO A 292 -19.28 -8.74 -1.30
C PRO A 292 -17.98 -9.42 -1.75
N ARG A 293 -16.89 -8.63 -1.86
CA ARG A 293 -15.53 -9.10 -2.07
C ARG A 293 -14.67 -8.69 -0.88
N SER A 294 -14.21 -9.65 -0.11
CA SER A 294 -13.45 -9.46 1.13
C SER A 294 -12.24 -10.38 1.16
N LYS A 295 -11.36 -10.17 2.11
CA LYS A 295 -10.11 -10.94 2.30
C LYS A 295 -9.25 -10.97 1.04
N ASP A 296 -8.85 -12.14 0.60
CA ASP A 296 -8.03 -12.35 -0.60
C ASP A 296 -8.72 -11.89 -1.89
N THR A 297 -10.08 -11.91 -1.93
CA THR A 297 -10.89 -11.46 -3.07
C THR A 297 -11.17 -9.95 -3.07
N SER A 298 -10.75 -9.20 -2.04
CA SER A 298 -11.03 -7.78 -1.89
C SER A 298 -10.59 -6.97 -3.12
N ARG A 299 -11.45 -6.08 -3.62
CA ARG A 299 -11.06 -5.14 -4.69
C ARG A 299 -10.04 -4.13 -4.16
N CYS A 300 -9.13 -3.70 -5.03
CA CYS A 300 -8.15 -2.67 -4.71
C CYS A 300 -8.83 -1.29 -4.53
N CYS A 301 -8.27 -0.46 -3.64
CA CYS A 301 -8.68 0.93 -3.51
C CYS A 301 -8.26 1.83 -4.69
N GLY A 302 -7.44 1.32 -5.63
CA GLY A 302 -6.98 2.08 -6.80
C GLY A 302 -5.72 2.93 -6.58
N GLY A 303 -5.27 3.15 -5.35
CA GLY A 303 -4.20 4.13 -5.07
C GLY A 303 -2.77 3.63 -5.31
N GLY A 304 -2.53 2.31 -5.25
CA GLY A 304 -1.20 1.71 -5.26
C GLY A 304 -0.43 1.84 -6.59
N GLY A 305 0.82 1.34 -6.58
CA GLY A 305 1.63 1.19 -7.79
C GLY A 305 2.03 2.48 -8.50
N GLY A 306 1.94 3.65 -7.83
CA GLY A 306 2.15 4.95 -8.45
C GLY A 306 0.95 5.46 -9.27
N VAL A 307 -0.16 4.69 -9.35
CA VAL A 307 -1.34 5.06 -10.15
C VAL A 307 -1.97 6.36 -9.65
N ARG A 308 -2.08 6.55 -8.33
CA ARG A 308 -2.66 7.79 -7.78
C ARG A 308 -1.92 9.05 -8.22
N SER A 309 -0.60 9.01 -8.32
CA SER A 309 0.20 10.17 -8.74
C SER A 309 0.17 10.39 -10.25
N ALA A 310 0.21 9.33 -11.06
CA ALA A 310 0.28 9.44 -12.51
C ALA A 310 -1.10 9.55 -13.18
N TYR A 311 -2.07 8.76 -12.72
CA TYR A 311 -3.40 8.59 -13.31
C TYR A 311 -4.49 8.79 -12.24
N PRO A 312 -4.66 10.03 -11.70
CA PRO A 312 -5.60 10.30 -10.61
C PRO A 312 -7.04 9.92 -10.93
N ASP A 313 -7.52 10.17 -12.16
CA ASP A 313 -8.89 9.89 -12.58
C ASP A 313 -9.17 8.37 -12.59
N LEU A 314 -8.21 7.57 -13.07
CA LEU A 314 -8.30 6.10 -13.00
C LEU A 314 -8.35 5.61 -11.56
N SER A 315 -7.46 6.15 -10.72
CA SER A 315 -7.39 5.82 -9.30
C SER A 315 -8.72 6.10 -8.59
N GLU A 316 -9.33 7.24 -8.88
CA GLU A 316 -10.60 7.68 -8.33
C GLU A 316 -11.78 6.82 -8.81
N LYS A 317 -11.86 6.51 -10.12
CA LYS A 317 -12.87 5.58 -10.65
C LYS A 317 -12.83 4.20 -9.98
N ILE A 318 -11.62 3.67 -9.75
CA ILE A 318 -11.46 2.39 -9.05
C ILE A 318 -11.94 2.51 -7.60
N ALA A 319 -11.60 3.61 -6.92
CA ALA A 319 -12.00 3.85 -5.54
C ALA A 319 -13.52 4.02 -5.40
N ALA A 320 -14.16 4.79 -6.29
CA ALA A 320 -15.60 5.01 -6.31
C ALA A 320 -16.37 3.69 -6.35
N ARG A 321 -16.02 2.80 -7.26
CA ARG A 321 -16.63 1.46 -7.35
C ARG A 321 -16.47 0.63 -6.07
N ARG A 322 -15.32 0.78 -5.40
CA ARG A 322 -15.10 0.08 -4.12
C ARG A 322 -15.96 0.65 -3.01
N VAL A 323 -16.19 1.96 -2.99
CA VAL A 323 -17.06 2.62 -2.01
C VAL A 323 -18.54 2.30 -2.29
N GLU A 324 -18.97 2.24 -3.54
CA GLU A 324 -20.32 1.83 -3.93
C GLU A 324 -20.67 0.42 -3.41
N GLU A 325 -19.70 -0.52 -3.39
CA GLU A 325 -19.89 -1.85 -2.80
C GLU A 325 -20.17 -1.80 -1.27
N ALA A 326 -19.83 -0.70 -0.60
CA ALA A 326 -20.04 -0.49 0.83
C ALA A 326 -21.33 0.29 1.16
N ALA A 327 -22.18 0.61 0.17
CA ALA A 327 -23.36 1.47 0.33
C ALA A 327 -24.39 0.96 1.36
N PHE A 328 -24.31 -0.31 1.78
CA PHE A 328 -25.15 -0.90 2.81
C PHE A 328 -24.71 -0.58 4.25
N ALA A 329 -23.52 0.01 4.43
CA ALA A 329 -22.93 0.31 5.74
C ALA A 329 -22.95 1.82 6.04
N ASP A 330 -22.91 2.16 7.33
CA ASP A 330 -22.70 3.54 7.78
C ASP A 330 -21.21 3.93 7.69
N VAL A 331 -20.33 2.96 7.99
CA VAL A 331 -18.89 3.17 8.05
C VAL A 331 -18.14 2.07 7.29
N LEU A 332 -17.26 2.50 6.37
CA LEU A 332 -16.26 1.66 5.72
C LEU A 332 -14.93 1.84 6.46
N VAL A 333 -14.53 0.82 7.18
CA VAL A 333 -13.27 0.78 7.92
C VAL A 333 -12.16 0.19 7.05
N THR A 334 -10.96 0.72 7.18
CA THR A 334 -9.75 0.14 6.57
C THR A 334 -8.56 0.29 7.51
N THR A 335 -7.40 -0.27 7.18
CA THR A 335 -6.18 -0.25 8.00
C THR A 335 -4.97 0.21 7.18
N CYS A 336 -5.17 1.28 6.42
CA CYS A 336 -4.12 1.87 5.60
C CYS A 336 -4.44 3.33 5.30
N PRO A 337 -3.62 4.29 5.75
CA PRO A 337 -3.84 5.72 5.51
C PRO A 337 -3.98 6.07 4.02
N PHE A 338 -3.26 5.34 3.16
CA PHE A 338 -3.34 5.56 1.72
C PHE A 338 -4.66 5.06 1.13
N CYS A 339 -5.21 3.94 1.64
CA CYS A 339 -6.56 3.49 1.28
C CYS A 339 -7.62 4.47 1.79
N VAL A 340 -7.49 4.99 3.03
CA VAL A 340 -8.40 6.03 3.56
C VAL A 340 -8.50 7.21 2.61
N ASN A 341 -7.35 7.77 2.20
CA ASN A 341 -7.33 8.91 1.28
C ASN A 341 -8.00 8.60 -0.04
N ASN A 342 -7.64 7.47 -0.65
CA ASN A 342 -8.13 7.18 -1.99
C ASN A 342 -9.63 6.83 -1.99
N LEU A 343 -10.10 6.09 -0.97
CA LEU A 343 -11.50 5.76 -0.81
C LEU A 343 -12.35 7.00 -0.50
N LYS A 344 -11.86 7.97 0.31
CA LYS A 344 -12.54 9.24 0.56
C LYS A 344 -12.78 9.99 -0.76
N LEU A 345 -11.75 10.12 -1.60
CA LEU A 345 -11.88 10.76 -2.91
C LEU A 345 -12.88 10.02 -3.81
N GLY A 346 -12.81 8.68 -3.85
CA GLY A 346 -13.80 7.89 -4.59
C GLY A 346 -15.22 8.04 -4.05
N GLY A 347 -15.38 8.13 -2.71
CA GLY A 347 -16.67 8.38 -2.08
C GLY A 347 -17.26 9.74 -2.42
N GLU A 348 -16.43 10.77 -2.44
CA GLU A 348 -16.81 12.12 -2.86
C GLU A 348 -17.27 12.12 -4.34
N SER A 349 -16.52 11.47 -5.22
CA SER A 349 -16.82 11.45 -6.65
C SER A 349 -18.10 10.68 -7.00
N CYS A 350 -18.49 9.66 -6.23
CA CYS A 350 -19.73 8.93 -6.43
C CYS A 350 -20.90 9.41 -5.53
N GLY A 351 -20.71 10.48 -4.77
CA GLY A 351 -21.74 11.03 -3.87
C GLY A 351 -22.13 10.08 -2.72
N SER A 352 -21.22 9.21 -2.29
CA SER A 352 -21.49 8.23 -1.23
C SER A 352 -21.64 8.91 0.13
N LYS A 353 -22.60 8.40 0.94
CA LYS A 353 -22.80 8.82 2.33
C LYS A 353 -22.03 7.96 3.34
N VAL A 354 -21.36 6.92 2.89
CA VAL A 354 -20.58 6.01 3.75
C VAL A 354 -19.37 6.75 4.30
N ARG A 355 -19.24 6.80 5.63
CA ARG A 355 -18.08 7.40 6.29
C ARG A 355 -16.88 6.47 6.17
N ILE A 356 -15.75 6.98 5.70
CA ILE A 356 -14.52 6.20 5.54
C ILE A 356 -13.54 6.57 6.66
N MET A 357 -13.08 5.55 7.40
CA MET A 357 -12.22 5.71 8.58
C MET A 357 -11.10 4.67 8.59
N ASP A 358 -9.98 5.02 9.21
CA ASP A 358 -9.02 4.00 9.63
C ASP A 358 -9.53 3.28 10.89
N LEU A 359 -9.11 2.03 11.07
CA LEU A 359 -9.46 1.21 12.23
C LEU A 359 -9.09 1.91 13.55
N VAL A 360 -7.92 2.55 13.61
CA VAL A 360 -7.50 3.25 14.83
C VAL A 360 -8.33 4.50 15.11
N GLU A 361 -8.83 5.20 14.08
CA GLU A 361 -9.76 6.32 14.25
C GLU A 361 -11.12 5.87 14.78
N LEU A 362 -11.55 4.65 14.42
CA LEU A 362 -12.76 4.04 14.97
C LEU A 362 -12.56 3.62 16.43
N LEU A 363 -11.45 2.96 16.74
CA LEU A 363 -11.24 2.33 18.06
C LEU A 363 -10.80 3.33 19.13
N GLU A 364 -10.03 4.37 18.77
CA GLU A 364 -9.44 5.30 19.75
C GLU A 364 -10.49 5.91 20.72
N PRO A 365 -11.61 6.48 20.25
CA PRO A 365 -12.63 7.02 21.14
C PRO A 365 -13.42 5.96 21.91
N LEU A 366 -13.37 4.69 21.50
CA LEU A 366 -14.11 3.59 22.10
C LEU A 366 -13.29 2.84 23.17
N ILE A 367 -11.96 2.98 23.18
CA ILE A 367 -11.11 2.32 24.18
C ILE A 367 -11.36 2.98 25.54
N GLU A 368 -11.84 2.13 26.48
CA GLU A 368 -11.98 2.48 27.87
C GLU A 368 -10.60 2.57 28.54
N GLY A 369 -10.33 3.69 29.20
CA GLY A 369 -9.06 3.97 29.85
C GLY A 369 -8.87 3.23 31.17
#